data_12b22f9c61508bce877a00739c79e6f3
#
_entry.id   12b22f9c61508bce877a00739c79e6f3
#
_cell.length_a   1.000
_cell.length_b   1.000
_cell.length_c   1.000
_cell.angle_alpha   90.00
_cell.angle_beta   90.00
_cell.angle_gamma   90.00
#
_symmetry.space_group_name_H-M   'P 1'
#
loop_
_entity.id
_entity.type
_entity.pdbx_description
1 polymer ?
#
loop_
_entity_poly.entity_id
_entity_poly.type
_entity_poly.pdbx_seq_one_letter_code
_entity_poly.pdbx_strand_id
1 'polypeptide(L)'
;KYRILISFGNNEKGKSLLRLANGLIKKQKNTSSITAMHLSLSDEVNTFNIEDKEKNSFHQIIEESQLLKQDITTVFKATMDIETEIADVANHGDYDLLLIGLGKSIFEGTILGKVIGLTTRIINPDRLIDKFTGKEGLFENSPFDERTRQIISRTKMPIGILIDKELQQVSRVFIPIFSSEDSFLIDYAQKLIYNNNSEIVLLDVNGYLNTNFVMKSAIDSLEQKYPNNIGLIADKIVRKEFLDQQDLMLISIGSWKQLVDSRSTWLSSVPSVLILKH
;
A
#
# COMPACT_ATOMS: atom_id res chain seq x y z
N LYS A 1 -19.51 9.87 3.46
CA LYS A 1 -18.94 9.62 2.14
C LYS A 1 -17.47 9.26 2.30
N TYR A 2 -17.02 8.09 1.82
CA TYR A 2 -15.62 7.68 1.91
C TYR A 2 -14.88 8.09 0.63
N ARG A 3 -13.88 8.95 0.76
CA ARG A 3 -13.17 9.58 -0.36
C ARG A 3 -11.71 9.14 -0.36
N ILE A 4 -11.27 8.53 -1.45
CA ILE A 4 -9.89 8.07 -1.61
C ILE A 4 -9.18 8.95 -2.62
N LEU A 5 -8.02 9.50 -2.23
CA LEU A 5 -7.08 10.15 -3.13
C LEU A 5 -5.99 9.14 -3.49
N ILE A 6 -5.77 8.88 -4.77
CA ILE A 6 -4.62 8.15 -5.25
C ILE A 6 -3.64 9.11 -5.93
N SER A 7 -2.36 9.04 -5.61
CA SER A 7 -1.32 9.82 -6.25
C SER A 7 -0.25 8.92 -6.84
N PHE A 8 0.06 9.11 -8.12
CA PHE A 8 0.98 8.25 -8.87
C PHE A 8 1.90 9.06 -9.77
N GLY A 9 3.11 8.53 -9.98
CA GLY A 9 4.10 9.11 -10.89
C GLY A 9 4.12 8.44 -12.27
N ASN A 10 3.66 7.17 -12.37
CA ASN A 10 3.52 6.48 -13.65
C ASN A 10 2.22 5.68 -13.72
N ASN A 11 1.79 5.37 -14.93
CA ASN A 11 0.51 4.76 -15.22
C ASN A 11 0.34 3.36 -14.62
N GLU A 12 1.36 2.51 -14.66
CA GLU A 12 1.26 1.14 -14.13
C GLU A 12 0.98 1.14 -12.62
N LYS A 13 1.65 2.03 -11.88
CA LYS A 13 1.39 2.20 -10.45
C LYS A 13 0.03 2.82 -10.18
N GLY A 14 -0.37 3.77 -11.00
CA GLY A 14 -1.71 4.34 -10.94
C GLY A 14 -2.80 3.29 -11.10
N LYS A 15 -2.63 2.33 -12.02
CA LYS A 15 -3.56 1.21 -12.20
C LYS A 15 -3.64 0.32 -10.95
N SER A 16 -2.50 -0.04 -10.36
CA SER A 16 -2.47 -0.83 -9.12
C SER A 16 -3.14 -0.11 -7.96
N LEU A 17 -2.89 1.19 -7.78
CA LEU A 17 -3.56 2.01 -6.78
C LEU A 17 -5.08 2.10 -7.01
N LEU A 18 -5.49 2.22 -8.27
CA LEU A 18 -6.91 2.26 -8.63
C LEU A 18 -7.61 0.92 -8.33
N ARG A 19 -6.99 -0.21 -8.65
CA ARG A 19 -7.49 -1.56 -8.31
C ARG A 19 -7.66 -1.73 -6.81
N LEU A 20 -6.68 -1.29 -6.04
CA LEU A 20 -6.72 -1.31 -4.58
C LEU A 20 -7.85 -0.43 -4.04
N ALA A 21 -7.94 0.83 -4.48
CA ALA A 21 -8.99 1.76 -4.07
C ALA A 21 -10.38 1.23 -4.43
N ASN A 22 -10.55 0.68 -5.64
CA ASN A 22 -11.80 0.05 -6.05
C ASN A 22 -12.17 -1.14 -5.15
N GLY A 23 -11.20 -1.98 -4.76
CA GLY A 23 -11.43 -3.08 -3.83
C GLY A 23 -11.99 -2.64 -2.48
N LEU A 24 -11.66 -1.43 -2.05
CA LEU A 24 -12.15 -0.86 -0.79
C LEU A 24 -13.58 -0.27 -0.87
N ILE A 25 -14.08 0.09 -2.07
CA ILE A 25 -15.34 0.88 -2.19
C ILE A 25 -16.31 0.43 -3.27
N LYS A 26 -16.02 -0.58 -4.09
CA LYS A 26 -16.77 -0.83 -5.33
C LYS A 26 -18.28 -1.06 -5.17
N LYS A 27 -18.74 -1.51 -4.00
CA LYS A 27 -20.18 -1.64 -3.69
C LYS A 27 -20.78 -0.37 -3.09
N GLN A 28 -19.97 0.66 -2.82
CA GLN A 28 -20.38 1.89 -2.17
C GLN A 28 -20.28 3.11 -3.09
N LYS A 29 -20.50 2.94 -4.39
CA LYS A 29 -20.32 3.98 -5.42
C LYS A 29 -21.06 5.29 -5.13
N ASN A 30 -22.26 5.22 -4.55
CA ASN A 30 -23.07 6.40 -4.25
C ASN A 30 -22.56 7.16 -3.01
N THR A 31 -21.79 6.52 -2.14
CA THR A 31 -21.30 7.06 -0.87
C THR A 31 -19.79 7.15 -0.80
N SER A 32 -19.10 6.84 -1.89
CA SER A 32 -17.63 6.85 -1.96
C SER A 32 -17.15 7.39 -3.30
N SER A 33 -15.92 7.88 -3.36
CA SER A 33 -15.32 8.40 -4.58
C SER A 33 -13.82 8.16 -4.61
N ILE A 34 -13.25 8.08 -5.81
CA ILE A 34 -11.81 8.01 -6.06
C ILE A 34 -11.41 9.25 -6.85
N THR A 35 -10.40 9.94 -6.37
CA THR A 35 -9.70 11.00 -7.10
C THR A 35 -8.31 10.49 -7.47
N ALA A 36 -7.99 10.51 -8.76
CA ALA A 36 -6.69 10.15 -9.29
C ALA A 36 -5.88 11.42 -9.57
N MET A 37 -4.76 11.57 -8.89
CA MET A 37 -3.90 12.74 -9.01
C MET A 37 -2.56 12.38 -9.63
N HIS A 38 -2.17 13.16 -10.63
CA HIS A 38 -0.84 13.14 -11.22
C HIS A 38 -0.19 14.51 -11.10
N LEU A 39 1.01 14.56 -10.54
CA LEU A 39 1.80 15.77 -10.41
C LEU A 39 3.00 15.73 -11.35
N SER A 40 3.26 16.82 -12.05
CA SER A 40 4.44 17.02 -12.89
C SER A 40 5.27 18.17 -12.36
N LEU A 41 6.59 18.11 -12.53
CA LEU A 41 7.45 19.24 -12.20
C LEU A 41 7.17 20.42 -13.13
N SER A 42 7.17 21.62 -12.57
CA SER A 42 6.80 22.85 -13.30
C SER A 42 7.73 23.19 -14.46
N ASP A 43 8.98 22.73 -14.42
CA ASP A 43 9.95 22.87 -15.50
C ASP A 43 9.68 21.92 -16.69
N GLU A 44 8.92 20.85 -16.47
CA GLU A 44 8.52 19.91 -17.51
C GLU A 44 7.22 20.28 -18.21
N VAL A 45 6.48 21.27 -17.69
CA VAL A 45 5.13 21.65 -18.15
C VAL A 45 5.15 23.09 -18.65
N ASN A 46 4.65 23.31 -19.84
CA ASN A 46 4.44 24.64 -20.41
C ASN A 46 3.08 24.74 -21.08
N THR A 47 2.71 25.96 -21.47
CA THR A 47 1.40 26.25 -22.06
C THR A 47 1.09 25.45 -23.34
N PHE A 48 2.14 24.99 -24.06
CA PHE A 48 1.98 24.28 -25.32
C PHE A 48 1.83 22.77 -25.15
N ASN A 49 2.27 22.19 -24.02
CA ASN A 49 2.29 20.74 -23.81
C ASN A 49 1.40 20.26 -22.65
N ILE A 50 0.77 21.18 -21.89
CA ILE A 50 0.03 20.83 -20.68
C ILE A 50 -1.13 19.88 -20.95
N GLU A 51 -1.91 20.11 -22.00
CA GLU A 51 -3.06 19.28 -22.36
C GLU A 51 -2.64 17.88 -22.78
N ASP A 52 -1.57 17.78 -23.56
CA ASP A 52 -1.03 16.49 -24.01
C ASP A 52 -0.42 15.70 -22.83
N LYS A 53 0.27 16.38 -21.94
CA LYS A 53 0.82 15.76 -20.72
C LYS A 53 -0.29 15.25 -19.80
N GLU A 54 -1.31 16.06 -19.56
CA GLU A 54 -2.47 15.65 -18.76
C GLU A 54 -3.16 14.44 -19.37
N LYS A 55 -3.48 14.48 -20.66
CA LYS A 55 -4.10 13.37 -21.38
C LYS A 55 -3.28 12.10 -21.31
N ASN A 56 -1.98 12.19 -21.56
CA ASN A 56 -1.08 11.05 -21.52
C ASN A 56 -0.92 10.47 -20.10
N SER A 57 -0.98 11.33 -19.07
CA SER A 57 -0.87 10.92 -17.67
C SER A 57 -2.07 10.10 -17.21
N PHE A 58 -3.27 10.33 -17.76
CA PHE A 58 -4.50 9.67 -17.32
C PHE A 58 -5.06 8.63 -18.28
N HIS A 59 -4.55 8.52 -19.49
CA HIS A 59 -5.12 7.62 -20.49
C HIS A 59 -5.31 6.19 -19.96
N GLN A 60 -4.26 5.57 -19.44
CA GLN A 60 -4.34 4.19 -18.92
C GLN A 60 -5.16 4.08 -17.64
N ILE A 61 -5.19 5.12 -16.82
CA ILE A 61 -6.02 5.15 -15.59
C ILE A 61 -7.51 5.22 -15.95
N ILE A 62 -7.86 6.00 -16.96
CA ILE A 62 -9.23 6.09 -17.46
C ILE A 62 -9.66 4.76 -18.07
N GLU A 63 -8.82 4.12 -18.87
CA GLU A 63 -9.11 2.78 -19.40
C GLU A 63 -9.33 1.75 -18.28
N GLU A 64 -8.45 1.73 -17.28
CA GLU A 64 -8.59 0.85 -16.13
C GLU A 64 -9.88 1.14 -15.35
N SER A 65 -10.26 2.41 -15.17
CA SER A 65 -11.49 2.79 -14.50
C SER A 65 -12.73 2.27 -15.22
N GLN A 66 -12.71 2.30 -16.55
CA GLN A 66 -13.77 1.75 -17.38
C GLN A 66 -13.88 0.22 -17.24
N LEU A 67 -12.75 -0.49 -17.23
CA LEU A 67 -12.70 -1.94 -16.99
C LEU A 67 -13.27 -2.31 -15.61
N LEU A 68 -12.94 -1.54 -14.60
CA LEU A 68 -13.44 -1.70 -13.23
C LEU A 68 -14.88 -1.19 -13.05
N LYS A 69 -15.44 -0.51 -14.06
CA LYS A 69 -16.73 0.18 -13.96
C LYS A 69 -16.80 1.12 -12.75
N GLN A 70 -15.70 1.81 -12.48
CA GLN A 70 -15.52 2.74 -11.37
C GLN A 70 -15.28 4.15 -11.89
N ASP A 71 -16.19 5.07 -11.60
CA ASP A 71 -16.01 6.47 -11.93
C ASP A 71 -14.90 7.07 -11.07
N ILE A 72 -14.06 7.90 -11.70
CA ILE A 72 -12.97 8.60 -11.05
C ILE A 72 -13.00 10.09 -11.39
N THR A 73 -12.48 10.91 -10.49
CA THR A 73 -12.12 12.29 -10.77
C THR A 73 -10.62 12.38 -10.99
N THR A 74 -10.18 13.12 -12.00
CA THR A 74 -8.75 13.32 -12.27
C THR A 74 -8.30 14.71 -11.84
N VAL A 75 -7.10 14.79 -11.27
CA VAL A 75 -6.45 16.07 -10.89
C VAL A 75 -5.03 16.06 -11.46
N PHE A 76 -4.77 17.01 -12.36
CA PHE A 76 -3.44 17.29 -12.89
C PHE A 76 -2.92 18.61 -12.33
N LYS A 77 -1.69 18.62 -11.84
CA LYS A 77 -1.05 19.82 -11.32
C LYS A 77 0.43 19.87 -11.67
N ALA A 78 0.90 21.04 -12.07
CA ALA A 78 2.32 21.33 -12.14
C ALA A 78 2.79 21.93 -10.81
N THR A 79 3.91 21.46 -10.28
CA THR A 79 4.45 21.91 -8.99
C THR A 79 5.98 21.95 -9.00
N MET A 80 6.56 22.72 -8.11
CA MET A 80 8.00 22.72 -7.87
C MET A 80 8.41 21.71 -6.81
N ASP A 81 7.47 21.25 -5.96
CA ASP A 81 7.70 20.33 -4.85
C ASP A 81 6.55 19.30 -4.78
N ILE A 82 6.80 18.14 -5.37
CA ILE A 82 5.79 17.07 -5.48
C ILE A 82 5.36 16.57 -4.11
N GLU A 83 6.29 16.36 -3.18
CA GLU A 83 6.02 15.80 -1.87
C GLU A 83 5.14 16.73 -1.02
N THR A 84 5.44 18.01 -1.04
CA THR A 84 4.62 19.02 -0.36
C THR A 84 3.23 19.12 -0.99
N GLU A 85 3.16 19.13 -2.31
CA GLU A 85 1.87 19.24 -3.03
C GLU A 85 0.95 18.03 -2.79
N ILE A 86 1.51 16.81 -2.72
CA ILE A 86 0.72 15.62 -2.37
C ILE A 86 0.08 15.78 -1.00
N ALA A 87 0.87 16.17 0.00
CA ALA A 87 0.37 16.36 1.36
C ALA A 87 -0.65 17.49 1.46
N ASP A 88 -0.42 18.61 0.75
CA ASP A 88 -1.32 19.75 0.74
C ASP A 88 -2.67 19.41 0.11
N VAL A 89 -2.68 18.75 -1.04
CA VAL A 89 -3.94 18.32 -1.68
C VAL A 89 -4.68 17.33 -0.77
N ALA A 90 -3.96 16.36 -0.18
CA ALA A 90 -4.56 15.38 0.73
C ALA A 90 -5.19 16.06 1.95
N ASN A 91 -4.48 16.99 2.60
CA ASN A 91 -4.91 17.63 3.83
C ASN A 91 -6.08 18.62 3.64
N HIS A 92 -6.21 19.23 2.45
CA HIS A 92 -7.23 20.25 2.19
C HIS A 92 -8.43 19.74 1.38
N GLY A 93 -8.35 18.51 0.85
CA GLY A 93 -9.34 17.98 -0.10
C GLY A 93 -10.48 17.17 0.52
N ASP A 94 -10.66 17.14 1.84
CA ASP A 94 -11.69 16.32 2.52
C ASP A 94 -11.60 14.82 2.14
N TYR A 95 -10.42 14.26 2.03
CA TYR A 95 -10.21 12.84 1.78
C TYR A 95 -10.10 12.05 3.09
N ASP A 96 -10.51 10.77 3.04
CA ASP A 96 -10.46 9.85 4.17
C ASP A 96 -9.24 8.91 4.11
N LEU A 97 -8.65 8.77 2.91
CA LEU A 97 -7.47 7.96 2.69
C LEU A 97 -6.65 8.49 1.52
N LEU A 98 -5.35 8.68 1.74
CA LEU A 98 -4.38 8.90 0.68
C LEU A 98 -3.68 7.57 0.36
N LEU A 99 -3.64 7.19 -0.91
CA LEU A 99 -2.87 6.04 -1.40
C LEU A 99 -1.75 6.54 -2.32
N ILE A 100 -0.53 6.15 -2.01
CA ILE A 100 0.65 6.41 -2.83
C ILE A 100 1.38 5.11 -3.16
N GLY A 101 1.99 5.06 -4.33
CA GLY A 101 2.87 3.97 -4.71
C GLY A 101 4.32 4.33 -4.43
N LEU A 102 5.08 3.38 -3.90
CA LEU A 102 6.53 3.51 -3.89
C LEU A 102 7.07 3.28 -5.30
N GLY A 103 7.87 4.22 -5.80
CA GLY A 103 8.53 4.10 -7.10
C GLY A 103 9.49 2.91 -7.13
N LYS A 104 9.57 2.19 -8.26
CA LYS A 104 10.66 1.22 -8.47
C LYS A 104 12.02 1.88 -8.27
N SER A 105 12.16 3.14 -8.67
CA SER A 105 13.37 3.96 -8.49
C SER A 105 13.76 4.18 -7.04
N ILE A 106 12.83 4.12 -6.10
CA ILE A 106 13.10 4.30 -4.66
C ILE A 106 13.78 3.06 -4.08
N PHE A 107 13.45 1.87 -4.60
CA PHE A 107 14.07 0.63 -4.18
C PHE A 107 15.10 0.09 -5.18
N GLU A 108 15.13 0.59 -6.43
CA GLU A 108 16.16 0.22 -7.40
C GLU A 108 17.54 0.61 -6.84
N GLY A 109 18.36 -0.42 -6.60
CA GLY A 109 19.69 -0.25 -6.02
C GLY A 109 19.74 -0.26 -4.51
N THR A 110 18.61 -0.17 -3.80
CA THR A 110 18.57 -0.34 -2.35
C THR A 110 18.58 -1.83 -1.99
N ILE A 111 19.08 -2.15 -0.82
CA ILE A 111 19.10 -3.55 -0.33
C ILE A 111 17.67 -4.01 -0.05
N LEU A 112 16.78 -3.15 0.43
CA LEU A 112 15.37 -3.47 0.63
C LEU A 112 14.68 -3.83 -0.68
N GLY A 113 14.87 -3.05 -1.75
CA GLY A 113 14.30 -3.36 -3.06
C GLY A 113 14.77 -4.72 -3.59
N LYS A 114 16.03 -5.09 -3.33
CA LYS A 114 16.57 -6.41 -3.67
C LYS A 114 15.94 -7.51 -2.84
N VAL A 115 15.81 -7.31 -1.53
CA VAL A 115 15.22 -8.29 -0.60
C VAL A 115 13.76 -8.56 -0.94
N ILE A 116 12.96 -7.54 -1.24
CA ILE A 116 11.54 -7.70 -1.59
C ILE A 116 11.31 -8.03 -3.07
N GLY A 117 12.38 -8.26 -3.86
CA GLY A 117 12.28 -8.70 -5.25
C GLY A 117 11.77 -7.66 -6.23
N LEU A 118 11.91 -6.36 -5.92
CA LEU A 118 11.55 -5.26 -6.83
C LEU A 118 12.63 -4.95 -7.86
N THR A 119 13.77 -5.62 -7.82
CA THR A 119 14.86 -5.44 -8.78
C THR A 119 15.01 -6.67 -9.68
N THR A 120 15.17 -6.44 -10.98
CA THR A 120 15.32 -7.49 -12.00
C THR A 120 16.73 -8.04 -12.10
N ARG A 121 17.71 -7.52 -11.35
CA ARG A 121 19.08 -8.01 -11.41
C ARG A 121 19.29 -9.14 -10.43
N ILE A 122 19.60 -10.32 -10.95
CA ILE A 122 20.10 -11.46 -10.19
C ILE A 122 21.42 -11.03 -9.52
N ILE A 123 21.42 -10.85 -8.21
CA ILE A 123 22.63 -10.58 -7.44
C ILE A 123 22.99 -11.86 -6.72
N ASN A 124 24.26 -12.26 -6.90
CA ASN A 124 24.82 -13.42 -6.26
C ASN A 124 24.68 -13.27 -4.72
N PRO A 125 23.97 -14.19 -4.02
CA PRO A 125 23.72 -14.10 -2.59
C PRO A 125 24.98 -13.96 -1.74
N ASP A 126 26.09 -14.59 -2.18
CA ASP A 126 27.36 -14.61 -1.47
C ASP A 126 28.05 -13.24 -1.40
N ARG A 127 27.72 -12.30 -2.31
CA ARG A 127 28.23 -10.95 -2.29
C ARG A 127 27.39 -9.97 -1.47
N LEU A 128 26.21 -10.36 -1.05
CA LEU A 128 25.33 -9.55 -0.20
C LEU A 128 25.82 -9.50 1.25
N ILE A 129 26.42 -10.59 1.73
CA ILE A 129 26.88 -10.73 3.13
C ILE A 129 28.07 -9.80 3.40
N ASP A 130 29.00 -9.67 2.46
CA ASP A 130 30.22 -8.86 2.65
C ASP A 130 30.00 -7.35 2.60
N LYS A 131 28.93 -6.86 1.96
CA LYS A 131 28.58 -5.44 1.92
C LYS A 131 27.76 -4.96 3.13
N PHE A 132 27.22 -5.88 3.91
CA PHE A 132 26.43 -5.54 5.11
C PHE A 132 27.25 -5.13 6.33
N THR A 133 28.57 -5.35 6.31
CA THR A 133 29.47 -5.00 7.42
C THR A 133 30.07 -3.59 7.31
N GLY A 134 29.81 -2.85 6.23
CA GLY A 134 30.29 -1.48 6.03
C GLY A 134 29.19 -0.46 6.35
N LYS A 135 29.31 0.19 7.42
CA LYS A 135 28.91 1.52 7.97
C LYS A 135 27.79 2.36 7.32
N GLU A 136 27.09 1.92 6.30
CA GLU A 136 25.87 2.60 5.84
C GLU A 136 24.70 1.77 6.32
N GLY A 137 24.13 2.19 7.45
CA GLY A 137 22.93 1.60 8.02
C GLY A 137 21.82 1.63 6.97
N LEU A 138 21.45 0.44 6.49
CA LEU A 138 20.39 0.23 5.51
C LEU A 138 19.08 0.92 5.85
N PHE A 139 18.96 1.33 7.10
CA PHE A 139 17.76 1.84 7.73
C PHE A 139 18.14 2.77 8.88
N GLU A 140 18.97 3.77 8.65
CA GLU A 140 19.10 4.83 9.65
C GLU A 140 17.71 5.42 9.91
N ASN A 141 17.00 4.78 10.83
CA ASN A 141 15.72 5.18 11.42
C ASN A 141 14.44 5.13 10.58
N SER A 142 14.44 4.72 9.31
CA SER A 142 13.19 4.60 8.55
C SER A 142 13.27 3.56 7.42
N PRO A 143 12.24 2.67 7.25
CA PRO A 143 12.14 1.77 6.12
C PRO A 143 11.72 2.46 4.80
N PHE A 144 11.68 3.79 4.79
CA PHE A 144 11.29 4.61 3.66
C PHE A 144 12.40 5.60 3.29
N ASP A 145 12.44 5.97 2.01
CA ASP A 145 13.29 7.05 1.54
C ASP A 145 12.81 8.42 2.06
N GLU A 146 13.64 9.44 1.89
CA GLU A 146 13.38 10.80 2.38
C GLU A 146 12.07 11.37 1.81
N ARG A 147 11.81 11.16 0.53
CA ARG A 147 10.60 11.69 -0.14
C ARG A 147 9.32 11.10 0.47
N THR A 148 9.28 9.79 0.63
CA THR A 148 8.15 9.09 1.26
C THR A 148 7.99 9.51 2.71
N ARG A 149 9.08 9.65 3.47
CA ARG A 149 9.04 10.17 4.85
C ARG A 149 8.44 11.56 4.94
N GLN A 150 8.78 12.45 4.02
CA GLN A 150 8.23 13.81 3.97
C GLN A 150 6.72 13.79 3.72
N ILE A 151 6.24 12.97 2.81
CA ILE A 151 4.79 12.81 2.56
C ILE A 151 4.10 12.29 3.82
N ILE A 152 4.63 11.23 4.43
CA ILE A 152 4.05 10.63 5.65
C ILE A 152 4.01 11.63 6.81
N SER A 153 5.06 12.42 7.00
CA SER A 153 5.15 13.38 8.11
C SER A 153 4.22 14.57 7.95
N ARG A 154 3.97 15.01 6.72
CA ARG A 154 3.12 16.17 6.40
C ARG A 154 1.64 15.82 6.23
N THR A 155 1.32 14.55 5.98
CA THR A 155 -0.07 14.09 5.82
C THR A 155 -0.72 13.89 7.18
N LYS A 156 -1.87 14.56 7.40
CA LYS A 156 -2.63 14.56 8.66
C LYS A 156 -3.75 13.52 8.70
N MET A 157 -4.00 12.86 7.60
CA MET A 157 -5.05 11.88 7.42
C MET A 157 -4.45 10.48 7.26
N PRO A 158 -5.26 9.41 7.29
CA PRO A 158 -4.79 8.07 6.99
C PRO A 158 -4.07 7.99 5.63
N ILE A 159 -2.91 7.32 5.61
CA ILE A 159 -2.11 7.13 4.41
C ILE A 159 -1.77 5.65 4.22
N GLY A 160 -1.92 5.17 2.99
CA GLY A 160 -1.49 3.85 2.55
C GLY A 160 -0.37 3.96 1.51
N ILE A 161 0.68 3.20 1.73
CA ILE A 161 1.85 3.15 0.85
C ILE A 161 1.91 1.77 0.23
N LEU A 162 1.74 1.69 -1.08
CA LEU A 162 1.74 0.43 -1.81
C LEU A 162 3.14 0.10 -2.33
N ILE A 163 3.70 -1.02 -1.84
CA ILE A 163 4.80 -1.71 -2.51
C ILE A 163 4.16 -2.60 -3.56
N ASP A 164 4.22 -2.17 -4.81
CA ASP A 164 3.52 -2.80 -5.91
C ASP A 164 4.36 -3.88 -6.58
N LYS A 165 3.84 -5.09 -6.58
CA LYS A 165 4.33 -6.23 -7.35
C LYS A 165 3.31 -6.60 -8.45
N GLU A 166 2.90 -5.60 -9.23
CA GLU A 166 1.92 -5.75 -10.31
C GLU A 166 0.55 -6.23 -9.81
N LEU A 167 0.02 -5.56 -8.77
CA LEU A 167 -1.26 -5.89 -8.15
C LEU A 167 -2.38 -5.92 -9.19
N GLN A 168 -3.00 -7.08 -9.38
CA GLN A 168 -4.11 -7.28 -10.33
C GLN A 168 -5.46 -7.26 -9.61
N GLN A 169 -5.52 -7.81 -8.40
CA GLN A 169 -6.73 -7.98 -7.61
C GLN A 169 -6.40 -7.97 -6.12
N VAL A 170 -7.42 -7.89 -5.29
CA VAL A 170 -7.30 -7.94 -3.82
C VAL A 170 -8.20 -9.05 -3.25
N SER A 171 -8.17 -10.21 -3.88
CA SER A 171 -9.03 -11.35 -3.52
C SER A 171 -8.50 -12.12 -2.32
N ARG A 172 -7.19 -12.30 -2.20
CA ARG A 172 -6.54 -12.98 -1.10
C ARG A 172 -5.62 -12.03 -0.36
N VAL A 173 -5.93 -11.76 0.90
CA VAL A 173 -5.25 -10.75 1.70
C VAL A 173 -4.75 -11.34 3.00
N PHE A 174 -3.47 -11.13 3.29
CA PHE A 174 -2.81 -11.52 4.51
C PHE A 174 -2.60 -10.33 5.43
N ILE A 175 -2.97 -10.46 6.70
CA ILE A 175 -2.82 -9.41 7.72
C ILE A 175 -2.11 -9.98 8.94
N PRO A 176 -0.81 -9.74 9.11
CA PRO A 176 -0.10 -10.08 10.33
C PRO A 176 -0.40 -9.04 11.43
N ILE A 177 -0.72 -9.50 12.62
CA ILE A 177 -1.00 -8.70 13.82
C ILE A 177 0.18 -8.82 14.76
N PHE A 178 0.85 -7.73 15.07
CA PHE A 178 2.01 -7.65 15.96
C PHE A 178 1.65 -7.05 17.33
N SER A 179 0.76 -6.05 17.34
CA SER A 179 0.41 -5.30 18.54
C SER A 179 -0.97 -4.63 18.43
N SER A 180 -1.33 -3.87 19.48
CA SER A 180 -2.56 -3.05 19.51
C SER A 180 -2.62 -1.99 18.42
N GLU A 181 -1.47 -1.52 17.93
CA GLU A 181 -1.41 -0.53 16.87
C GLU A 181 -1.97 -1.04 15.54
N ASP A 182 -2.09 -2.36 15.39
CA ASP A 182 -2.64 -3.00 14.19
C ASP A 182 -4.17 -3.11 14.20
N SER A 183 -4.84 -2.70 15.28
CA SER A 183 -6.30 -2.88 15.45
C SER A 183 -7.14 -2.24 14.33
N PHE A 184 -6.72 -1.10 13.79
CA PHE A 184 -7.42 -0.41 12.70
C PHE A 184 -7.39 -1.20 11.38
N LEU A 185 -6.48 -2.16 11.22
CA LEU A 185 -6.40 -3.03 10.02
C LEU A 185 -7.67 -3.89 9.86
N ILE A 186 -8.37 -4.17 10.95
CA ILE A 186 -9.64 -4.92 10.93
C ILE A 186 -10.73 -4.16 10.16
N ASP A 187 -10.75 -2.82 10.25
CA ASP A 187 -11.67 -2.00 9.47
C ASP A 187 -11.41 -2.10 7.96
N TYR A 188 -10.14 -2.17 7.57
CA TYR A 188 -9.76 -2.40 6.17
C TYR A 188 -10.12 -3.82 5.71
N ALA A 189 -9.91 -4.83 6.55
CA ALA A 189 -10.35 -6.19 6.29
C ALA A 189 -11.86 -6.23 6.03
N GLN A 190 -12.67 -5.59 6.89
CA GLN A 190 -14.12 -5.51 6.71
C GLN A 190 -14.50 -4.81 5.40
N LYS A 191 -13.83 -3.71 5.04
CA LYS A 191 -14.08 -3.01 3.76
C LYS A 191 -13.79 -3.91 2.57
N LEU A 192 -12.68 -4.64 2.57
CA LEU A 192 -12.30 -5.55 1.50
C LEU A 192 -13.25 -6.74 1.38
N ILE A 193 -13.66 -7.33 2.51
CA ILE A 193 -14.66 -8.40 2.50
C ILE A 193 -15.99 -7.89 1.93
N TYR A 194 -16.50 -6.78 2.45
CA TYR A 194 -17.78 -6.24 2.03
C TYR A 194 -17.77 -5.83 0.56
N ASN A 195 -16.77 -5.07 0.13
CA ASN A 195 -16.74 -4.49 -1.21
C ASN A 195 -16.25 -5.48 -2.28
N ASN A 196 -15.30 -6.33 -1.95
CA ASN A 196 -14.61 -7.18 -2.93
C ASN A 196 -14.78 -8.68 -2.69
N ASN A 197 -15.48 -9.08 -1.62
CA ASN A 197 -15.61 -10.48 -1.20
C ASN A 197 -14.23 -11.14 -0.96
N SER A 198 -13.27 -10.37 -0.46
CA SER A 198 -11.92 -10.84 -0.22
C SER A 198 -11.86 -11.93 0.86
N GLU A 199 -10.94 -12.86 0.69
CA GLU A 199 -10.56 -13.83 1.71
C GLU A 199 -9.42 -13.26 2.53
N ILE A 200 -9.64 -13.06 3.82
CA ILE A 200 -8.67 -12.47 4.74
C ILE A 200 -8.09 -13.56 5.64
N VAL A 201 -6.78 -13.66 5.67
CA VAL A 201 -6.06 -14.53 6.60
C VAL A 201 -5.32 -13.66 7.60
N LEU A 202 -5.65 -13.82 8.88
CA LEU A 202 -4.99 -13.14 10.01
C LEU A 202 -3.93 -14.06 10.62
N LEU A 203 -2.82 -13.49 11.05
CA LEU A 203 -1.83 -14.16 11.88
C LEU A 203 -1.56 -13.32 13.12
N ASP A 204 -1.77 -13.89 14.29
CA ASP A 204 -1.34 -13.29 15.56
C ASP A 204 0.12 -13.64 15.82
N VAL A 205 1.03 -12.75 15.40
CA VAL A 205 2.48 -13.00 15.42
C VAL A 205 3.00 -13.19 16.85
N ASN A 206 2.56 -12.33 17.77
CA ASN A 206 3.07 -12.25 19.15
C ASN A 206 2.10 -12.82 20.21
N GLY A 207 0.97 -13.40 19.81
CA GLY A 207 -0.05 -13.88 20.75
C GLY A 207 -0.85 -12.75 21.40
N TYR A 208 -0.89 -11.58 20.78
CA TYR A 208 -1.56 -10.38 21.27
C TYR A 208 -3.08 -10.57 21.48
N LEU A 209 -3.73 -11.32 20.61
CA LEU A 209 -5.17 -11.59 20.68
C LEU A 209 -5.57 -12.35 21.94
N ASN A 210 -4.66 -13.12 22.56
CA ASN A 210 -4.91 -13.83 23.80
C ASN A 210 -5.13 -12.88 24.98
N THR A 211 -4.61 -11.67 24.92
CA THR A 211 -4.70 -10.65 25.98
C THR A 211 -5.58 -9.46 25.65
N ASN A 212 -5.95 -9.29 24.36
CA ASN A 212 -6.78 -8.18 23.90
C ASN A 212 -8.17 -8.65 23.48
N PHE A 213 -9.10 -8.62 24.44
CA PHE A 213 -10.49 -9.03 24.21
C PHE A 213 -11.24 -8.13 23.22
N VAL A 214 -10.91 -6.86 23.13
CA VAL A 214 -11.60 -5.91 22.23
C VAL A 214 -11.30 -6.28 20.77
N MET A 215 -10.05 -6.45 20.43
CA MET A 215 -9.64 -6.81 19.07
C MET A 215 -10.13 -8.22 18.71
N LYS A 216 -9.99 -9.17 19.65
CA LYS A 216 -10.49 -10.54 19.45
C LYS A 216 -12.00 -10.54 19.19
N SER A 217 -12.78 -9.80 19.98
CA SER A 217 -14.23 -9.69 19.78
C SER A 217 -14.60 -9.06 18.44
N ALA A 218 -13.82 -8.07 17.97
CA ALA A 218 -14.03 -7.49 16.65
C ALA A 218 -13.79 -8.50 15.52
N ILE A 219 -12.75 -9.32 15.64
CA ILE A 219 -12.44 -10.41 14.69
C ILE A 219 -13.54 -11.47 14.72
N ASP A 220 -13.93 -11.92 15.91
CA ASP A 220 -14.98 -12.93 16.08
C ASP A 220 -16.32 -12.47 15.50
N SER A 221 -16.65 -11.19 15.68
CA SER A 221 -17.87 -10.57 15.11
C SER A 221 -17.81 -10.53 13.59
N LEU A 222 -16.64 -10.25 13.04
CA LEU A 222 -16.42 -10.22 11.60
C LEU A 222 -16.50 -11.64 11.00
N GLU A 223 -15.94 -12.64 11.70
CA GLU A 223 -16.01 -14.06 11.32
C GLU A 223 -17.46 -14.59 11.36
N GLN A 224 -18.24 -14.22 12.38
CA GLN A 224 -19.67 -14.57 12.43
C GLN A 224 -20.45 -13.98 11.26
N LYS A 225 -20.14 -12.74 10.88
CA LYS A 225 -20.80 -12.07 9.77
C LYS A 225 -20.37 -12.58 8.40
N TYR A 226 -19.11 -13.00 8.27
CA TYR A 226 -18.49 -13.45 7.02
C TYR A 226 -17.67 -14.73 7.23
N PRO A 227 -18.31 -15.85 7.56
CA PRO A 227 -17.62 -17.07 8.05
C PRO A 227 -16.65 -17.69 7.04
N ASN A 228 -16.83 -17.42 5.74
CA ASN A 228 -15.96 -17.95 4.69
C ASN A 228 -14.91 -16.96 4.19
N ASN A 229 -14.86 -15.76 4.75
CA ASN A 229 -14.02 -14.67 4.24
C ASN A 229 -12.92 -14.24 5.19
N ILE A 230 -12.91 -14.71 6.43
CA ILE A 230 -11.88 -14.37 7.39
C ILE A 230 -11.53 -15.59 8.24
N GLY A 231 -10.24 -15.79 8.47
CA GLY A 231 -9.75 -16.85 9.33
C GLY A 231 -8.44 -16.49 10.00
N LEU A 232 -8.17 -17.11 11.15
CA LEU A 232 -6.94 -16.95 11.91
C LEU A 232 -6.03 -18.17 11.68
N ILE A 233 -4.77 -17.94 11.32
CA ILE A 233 -3.77 -19.03 11.24
C ILE A 233 -3.39 -19.44 12.66
N ALA A 234 -3.55 -20.74 12.96
CA ALA A 234 -3.16 -21.33 14.24
C ALA A 234 -1.63 -21.58 14.32
N ASP A 235 -1.01 -21.88 13.19
CA ASP A 235 0.43 -22.11 13.09
C ASP A 235 1.15 -20.77 12.87
N LYS A 236 2.16 -20.48 13.70
CA LYS A 236 2.97 -19.25 13.60
C LYS A 236 4.01 -19.29 12.47
N ILE A 237 4.11 -20.41 11.75
CA ILE A 237 5.05 -20.57 10.65
C ILE A 237 4.38 -20.12 9.34
N VAL A 238 4.86 -19.01 8.80
CA VAL A 238 4.46 -18.51 7.48
C VAL A 238 5.42 -19.06 6.43
N ARG A 239 4.89 -19.89 5.55
CA ARG A 239 5.67 -20.50 4.47
C ARG A 239 5.64 -19.61 3.22
N LYS A 240 6.70 -19.73 2.42
CA LYS A 240 6.81 -19.03 1.15
C LYS A 240 5.60 -19.31 0.23
N GLU A 241 5.21 -20.56 0.12
CA GLU A 241 4.09 -21.01 -0.72
C GLU A 241 2.76 -20.35 -0.33
N PHE A 242 2.56 -20.09 0.98
CA PHE A 242 1.40 -19.36 1.46
C PHE A 242 1.44 -17.88 1.00
N LEU A 243 2.59 -17.22 1.16
CA LEU A 243 2.77 -15.82 0.76
C LEU A 243 2.63 -15.65 -0.76
N ASP A 244 3.15 -16.58 -1.54
CA ASP A 244 3.06 -16.58 -3.00
C ASP A 244 1.60 -16.69 -3.51
N GLN A 245 0.69 -17.20 -2.70
CA GLN A 245 -0.74 -17.30 -3.01
C GLN A 245 -1.54 -16.06 -2.65
N GLN A 246 -0.95 -15.12 -1.92
CA GLN A 246 -1.63 -13.89 -1.53
C GLN A 246 -1.49 -12.82 -2.61
N ASP A 247 -2.56 -12.04 -2.80
CA ASP A 247 -2.52 -10.88 -3.68
C ASP A 247 -1.91 -9.67 -2.97
N LEU A 248 -2.20 -9.54 -1.68
CA LEU A 248 -1.86 -8.36 -0.89
C LEU A 248 -1.55 -8.73 0.57
N MET A 249 -0.57 -8.07 1.15
CA MET A 249 -0.37 -8.02 2.60
C MET A 249 -0.73 -6.63 3.11
N LEU A 250 -1.61 -6.54 4.12
CA LEU A 250 -1.89 -5.32 4.88
C LEU A 250 -1.09 -5.32 6.16
N ILE A 251 -0.40 -4.22 6.42
CA ILE A 251 0.46 -4.09 7.61
C ILE A 251 0.50 -2.63 8.07
N SER A 252 0.55 -2.39 9.38
CA SER A 252 0.76 -1.05 9.89
C SER A 252 2.21 -0.60 9.67
N ILE A 253 2.43 0.71 9.68
CA ILE A 253 3.77 1.28 9.51
C ILE A 253 4.74 0.82 10.61
N GLY A 254 4.27 0.72 11.86
CA GLY A 254 5.09 0.24 12.98
C GLY A 254 5.47 -1.23 12.83
N SER A 255 4.53 -2.08 12.46
CA SER A 255 4.76 -3.51 12.23
C SER A 255 5.63 -3.77 11.00
N TRP A 256 5.46 -2.97 9.92
CA TRP A 256 6.36 -3.03 8.77
C TRP A 256 7.80 -2.70 9.15
N LYS A 257 8.01 -1.63 9.93
CA LYS A 257 9.32 -1.28 10.43
C LYS A 257 9.94 -2.43 11.24
N GLN A 258 9.17 -3.05 12.14
CA GLN A 258 9.62 -4.20 12.93
C GLN A 258 10.01 -5.39 12.04
N LEU A 259 9.21 -5.68 11.01
CA LEU A 259 9.47 -6.76 10.05
C LEU A 259 10.78 -6.53 9.30
N VAL A 260 11.02 -5.31 8.86
CA VAL A 260 12.23 -4.90 8.13
C VAL A 260 13.45 -4.90 9.04
N ASP A 261 13.37 -4.32 10.25
CA ASP A 261 14.46 -4.24 11.21
C ASP A 261 14.91 -5.64 11.68
N SER A 262 13.97 -6.57 11.83
CA SER A 262 14.25 -7.96 12.17
C SER A 262 14.82 -8.79 11.01
N ARG A 263 14.91 -8.22 9.82
CA ARG A 263 15.32 -8.92 8.59
C ARG A 263 14.54 -10.20 8.35
N SER A 264 13.23 -10.12 8.52
CA SER A 264 12.33 -11.27 8.39
C SER A 264 12.52 -11.99 7.05
N THR A 265 12.50 -13.30 7.08
CA THR A 265 12.54 -14.14 5.87
C THR A 265 11.32 -13.92 4.96
N TRP A 266 10.22 -13.38 5.48
CA TRP A 266 9.04 -13.06 4.68
C TRP A 266 9.32 -12.02 3.58
N LEU A 267 10.26 -11.09 3.82
CA LEU A 267 10.55 -9.97 2.93
C LEU A 267 10.88 -10.41 1.50
N SER A 268 11.51 -11.58 1.34
CA SER A 268 11.84 -12.13 0.01
C SER A 268 10.64 -12.72 -0.74
N SER A 269 9.53 -12.95 -0.06
CA SER A 269 8.36 -13.68 -0.59
C SER A 269 7.04 -12.95 -0.40
N VAL A 270 7.04 -11.73 0.15
CA VAL A 270 5.81 -10.95 0.32
C VAL A 270 5.15 -10.68 -1.04
N PRO A 271 3.80 -10.70 -1.09
CA PRO A 271 3.04 -10.19 -2.24
C PRO A 271 3.19 -8.67 -2.34
N SER A 272 2.36 -8.01 -3.13
CA SER A 272 2.18 -6.55 -2.97
C SER A 272 1.85 -6.23 -1.52
N VAL A 273 2.41 -5.15 -0.99
CA VAL A 273 2.24 -4.77 0.43
C VAL A 273 1.61 -3.40 0.51
N LEU A 274 0.51 -3.28 1.23
CA LEU A 274 -0.07 -2.00 1.62
C LEU A 274 0.31 -1.70 3.07
N ILE A 275 1.17 -0.71 3.24
CA ILE A 275 1.61 -0.21 4.54
C ILE A 275 0.72 0.96 4.92
N LEU A 276 0.02 0.83 6.03
CA LEU A 276 -0.98 1.79 6.48
C LEU A 276 -0.51 2.54 7.74
N LYS A 277 -0.73 3.85 7.74
CA LYS A 277 -0.68 4.72 8.91
C LYS A 277 -2.07 5.31 9.11
N HIS A 278 -2.59 5.19 10.32
CA HIS A 278 -3.85 5.79 10.73
C HIS A 278 -3.64 7.14 11.40
#